data_fbedcef1e81210ea66d1347469af06dc
#
_entry.id   fbedcef1e81210ea66d1347469af06dc
#
_cell.length_a   1.000
_cell.length_b   1.000
_cell.length_c   1.000
_cell.angle_alpha   90.00
_cell.angle_beta   90.00
_cell.angle_gamma   90.00
#
_symmetry.space_group_name_H-M   'P 1'
#
loop_
_entity.id
_entity.type
_entity.pdbx_description
1 polymer ?
#
loop_
_entity_poly.entity_id
_entity_poly.type
_entity_poly.pdbx_seq_one_letter_code
_entity_poly.pdbx_strand_id
1 'polypeptide(L)'
;AQTVNTNTDLLGQRNVITTAAPFLLISPDSRGAAMGDLGVATSADANSIHWNPSKLAFIEDDAGIAISAAPWLRQLVPDIWFYYLSGYKRIDKQSTIAGSLRYFTLGQIQFTDQLGNPAGNYEPKEFALDGAYARKLSDNLALGIALRFIFSDLARGQTGSSGSEIKAGIAGAGDVSMTYRNDTKISGKKFDYTIGGNISNIGNKITYTNEANRDFIPVNLRLGTFWKTQLDDYNEVGFGVDFNKLLVPTPQYLFDSLGNITGRTLN
;
A
#
# COMPACT_ATOMS: atom_id res chain seq x y z
N ALA A 1 29.55 21.28 -2.90
CA ALA A 1 28.51 20.36 -3.39
C ALA A 1 29.19 19.36 -4.32
N GLN A 2 29.45 18.12 -3.84
CA GLN A 2 29.90 17.03 -4.70
C GLN A 2 28.69 16.54 -5.51
N THR A 3 28.78 16.66 -6.82
CA THR A 3 27.86 16.00 -7.74
C THR A 3 28.12 14.50 -7.67
N VAL A 4 27.22 13.76 -7.07
CA VAL A 4 27.21 12.29 -7.07
C VAL A 4 27.10 11.83 -8.53
N ASN A 5 28.11 11.16 -9.03
CA ASN A 5 28.15 10.62 -10.39
C ASN A 5 27.36 9.30 -10.38
N THR A 6 26.09 9.36 -10.73
CA THR A 6 25.06 8.33 -10.52
C THR A 6 25.38 6.93 -11.09
N ASN A 7 26.40 6.81 -11.97
CA ASN A 7 26.72 5.52 -12.61
C ASN A 7 27.87 4.75 -11.95
N THR A 8 28.75 5.42 -11.18
CA THR A 8 29.88 4.77 -10.49
C THR A 8 29.62 4.55 -9.01
N ASP A 9 28.79 5.39 -8.39
CA ASP A 9 28.52 5.33 -6.94
C ASP A 9 27.51 4.24 -6.57
N LEU A 10 26.79 3.68 -7.55
CA LEU A 10 25.81 2.59 -7.35
C LEU A 10 26.43 1.19 -7.52
N LEU A 11 27.66 1.05 -7.99
CA LEU A 11 28.34 -0.24 -8.13
C LEU A 11 28.69 -0.81 -6.75
N GLY A 12 27.77 -1.62 -6.21
CA GLY A 12 27.92 -2.32 -4.93
C GLY A 12 27.20 -1.68 -3.74
N GLN A 13 26.65 -0.49 -3.85
CA GLN A 13 25.83 0.13 -2.80
C GLN A 13 24.34 -0.11 -3.08
N ARG A 14 23.69 -0.87 -2.22
CA ARG A 14 22.24 -1.05 -2.26
C ARG A 14 21.59 0.21 -1.69
N ASN A 15 21.13 1.11 -2.55
CA ASN A 15 20.32 2.25 -2.16
C ASN A 15 18.88 1.79 -1.94
N VAL A 16 18.60 1.20 -0.78
CA VAL A 16 17.28 0.68 -0.43
C VAL A 16 16.41 1.84 0.03
N ILE A 17 15.32 2.07 -0.68
CA ILE A 17 14.28 2.99 -0.24
C ILE A 17 13.60 2.36 0.98
N THR A 18 13.71 3.01 2.13
CA THR A 18 13.02 2.60 3.36
C THR A 18 11.86 3.54 3.62
N THR A 19 10.71 2.98 4.01
CA THR A 19 9.53 3.75 4.39
C THR A 19 9.02 3.29 5.74
N ALA A 20 8.38 4.19 6.49
CA ALA A 20 7.56 3.80 7.61
C ALA A 20 6.30 3.07 7.12
N ALA A 21 5.70 2.25 7.99
CA ALA A 21 4.43 1.57 7.74
C ALA A 21 4.35 0.80 6.39
N PRO A 22 5.34 -0.06 6.04
CA PRO A 22 5.36 -0.79 4.77
C PRO A 22 4.19 -1.76 4.61
N PHE A 23 3.50 -2.14 5.69
CA PHE A 23 2.30 -2.99 5.67
C PHE A 23 1.17 -2.42 4.81
N LEU A 24 1.18 -1.11 4.53
CA LEU A 24 0.22 -0.45 3.65
C LEU A 24 0.30 -0.92 2.20
N LEU A 25 1.43 -1.49 1.78
CA LEU A 25 1.64 -2.02 0.42
C LEU A 25 1.31 -3.50 0.29
N ILE A 26 1.06 -4.21 1.39
CA ILE A 26 0.70 -5.64 1.36
C ILE A 26 -0.64 -5.81 0.65
N SER A 27 -0.69 -6.73 -0.31
CA SER A 27 -1.92 -7.13 -1.00
C SER A 27 -2.91 -7.74 0.01
N PRO A 28 -4.11 -7.15 0.17
CA PRO A 28 -5.01 -7.58 1.23
C PRO A 28 -5.90 -8.76 0.86
N ASP A 29 -6.06 -9.05 -0.42
CA ASP A 29 -6.99 -10.05 -0.92
C ASP A 29 -6.33 -11.12 -1.77
N SER A 30 -6.86 -12.34 -1.68
CA SER A 30 -6.35 -13.49 -2.41
C SER A 30 -6.48 -13.37 -3.93
N ARG A 31 -7.50 -12.63 -4.42
CA ARG A 31 -7.70 -12.42 -5.86
C ARG A 31 -6.58 -11.59 -6.45
N GLY A 32 -6.29 -10.41 -5.87
CA GLY A 32 -5.19 -9.55 -6.31
C GLY A 32 -3.84 -10.23 -6.17
N ALA A 33 -3.59 -10.87 -5.02
CA ALA A 33 -2.36 -11.61 -4.76
C ALA A 33 -2.14 -12.77 -5.75
N ALA A 34 -3.18 -13.54 -6.08
CA ALA A 34 -3.09 -14.64 -7.05
C ALA A 34 -2.82 -14.17 -8.49
N MET A 35 -3.17 -12.91 -8.81
CA MET A 35 -2.90 -12.29 -10.10
C MET A 35 -1.56 -11.51 -10.12
N GLY A 36 -0.69 -11.70 -9.12
CA GLY A 36 0.59 -10.99 -9.03
C GLY A 36 0.47 -9.53 -8.62
N ASP A 37 -0.40 -9.25 -7.65
CA ASP A 37 -0.73 -7.92 -7.14
C ASP A 37 -1.35 -6.97 -8.19
N LEU A 38 -2.10 -7.57 -9.13
CA LEU A 38 -2.87 -6.86 -10.13
C LEU A 38 -4.21 -6.40 -9.55
N GLY A 39 -4.50 -5.12 -9.59
CA GLY A 39 -5.72 -4.64 -8.96
C GLY A 39 -6.23 -3.28 -9.41
N VAL A 40 -5.41 -2.42 -10.01
CA VAL A 40 -5.78 -1.01 -10.26
C VAL A 40 -6.87 -0.85 -11.32
N ALA A 41 -6.96 -1.79 -12.28
CA ALA A 41 -7.92 -1.75 -13.39
C ALA A 41 -8.84 -2.98 -13.47
N THR A 42 -8.75 -3.94 -12.56
CA THR A 42 -9.63 -5.12 -12.50
C THR A 42 -11.07 -4.73 -12.20
N SER A 43 -12.02 -5.67 -12.39
CA SER A 43 -13.42 -5.45 -12.01
C SER A 43 -13.57 -5.02 -10.55
N ALA A 44 -14.57 -4.17 -10.28
CA ALA A 44 -14.84 -3.66 -8.94
C ALA A 44 -15.32 -4.76 -7.98
N ASP A 45 -14.86 -4.69 -6.74
CA ASP A 45 -15.26 -5.51 -5.61
C ASP A 45 -15.05 -4.74 -4.29
N ALA A 46 -15.33 -5.36 -3.13
CA ALA A 46 -15.15 -4.74 -1.84
C ALA A 46 -13.68 -4.36 -1.53
N ASN A 47 -12.70 -5.05 -2.15
CA ASN A 47 -11.28 -4.79 -1.95
C ASN A 47 -10.75 -3.64 -2.84
N SER A 48 -11.59 -3.11 -3.71
CA SER A 48 -11.22 -1.99 -4.60
C SER A 48 -10.76 -0.74 -3.85
N ILE A 49 -11.18 -0.56 -2.60
CA ILE A 49 -10.73 0.54 -1.74
C ILE A 49 -9.19 0.53 -1.53
N HIS A 50 -8.54 -0.65 -1.55
CA HIS A 50 -7.08 -0.75 -1.48
C HIS A 50 -6.40 -0.44 -2.81
N TRP A 51 -6.97 -0.99 -3.91
CA TRP A 51 -6.31 -0.96 -5.21
C TRP A 51 -6.53 0.35 -5.97
N ASN A 52 -7.78 0.74 -6.05
CA ASN A 52 -8.26 1.92 -6.79
C ASN A 52 -9.70 2.23 -6.35
N PRO A 53 -9.89 3.15 -5.41
CA PRO A 53 -11.22 3.51 -4.89
C PRO A 53 -12.23 3.91 -5.97
N SER A 54 -11.81 4.52 -7.07
CA SER A 54 -12.72 4.98 -8.13
C SER A 54 -13.48 3.84 -8.84
N LYS A 55 -12.95 2.60 -8.81
CA LYS A 55 -13.65 1.43 -9.34
C LYS A 55 -15.00 1.18 -8.66
N LEU A 56 -15.09 1.51 -7.37
CA LEU A 56 -16.33 1.34 -6.60
C LEU A 56 -17.53 2.07 -7.19
N ALA A 57 -17.31 3.15 -7.95
CA ALA A 57 -18.39 3.83 -8.64
C ALA A 57 -19.07 2.97 -9.73
N PHE A 58 -18.39 1.93 -10.22
CA PHE A 58 -18.90 1.01 -11.22
C PHE A 58 -19.47 -0.29 -10.64
N ILE A 59 -19.50 -0.44 -9.33
CA ILE A 59 -20.04 -1.63 -8.69
C ILE A 59 -21.58 -1.66 -8.88
N GLU A 60 -22.12 -2.84 -9.16
CA GLU A 60 -23.55 -3.00 -9.49
C GLU A 60 -24.38 -3.35 -8.26
N ASP A 61 -23.82 -4.13 -7.35
CA ASP A 61 -24.46 -4.50 -6.11
C ASP A 61 -24.62 -3.33 -5.15
N ASP A 62 -25.68 -3.32 -4.35
CA ASP A 62 -25.98 -2.23 -3.43
C ASP A 62 -25.01 -2.15 -2.25
N ALA A 63 -24.52 -3.30 -1.77
CA ALA A 63 -23.54 -3.37 -0.69
C ALA A 63 -22.76 -4.67 -0.74
N GLY A 64 -21.56 -4.67 -0.19
CA GLY A 64 -20.76 -5.87 -0.05
C GLY A 64 -19.70 -5.74 1.03
N ILE A 65 -19.28 -6.88 1.56
CA ILE A 65 -18.25 -7.00 2.59
C ILE A 65 -17.25 -8.07 2.15
N ALA A 66 -15.98 -7.87 2.42
CA ALA A 66 -14.92 -8.85 2.26
C ALA A 66 -14.05 -8.93 3.52
N ILE A 67 -13.67 -10.15 3.89
CA ILE A 67 -12.77 -10.43 5.02
C ILE A 67 -11.64 -11.29 4.50
N SER A 68 -10.42 -10.94 4.87
CA SER A 68 -9.21 -11.69 4.55
C SER A 68 -8.33 -11.86 5.79
N ALA A 69 -7.71 -13.03 5.93
CA ALA A 69 -6.71 -13.31 6.94
C ALA A 69 -5.57 -14.09 6.28
N ALA A 70 -4.38 -13.51 6.25
CA ALA A 70 -3.21 -14.08 5.60
C ALA A 70 -2.07 -14.26 6.62
N PRO A 71 -1.57 -15.49 6.81
CA PRO A 71 -0.34 -15.70 7.56
C PRO A 71 0.83 -15.17 6.74
N TRP A 72 1.58 -14.23 7.32
CA TRP A 72 2.71 -13.60 6.65
C TRP A 72 4.01 -14.30 7.02
N LEU A 73 4.82 -14.66 6.02
CA LEU A 73 6.10 -15.37 6.23
C LEU A 73 6.00 -16.64 7.09
N ARG A 74 4.89 -17.37 7.02
CA ARG A 74 4.56 -18.51 7.90
C ARG A 74 5.65 -19.57 8.02
N GLN A 75 6.45 -19.76 6.98
CA GLN A 75 7.56 -20.75 7.00
C GLN A 75 8.76 -20.28 7.82
N LEU A 76 8.88 -18.96 8.08
CA LEU A 76 9.96 -18.37 8.85
C LEU A 76 9.51 -18.04 10.29
N VAL A 77 8.31 -17.44 10.40
CA VAL A 77 7.75 -16.97 11.67
C VAL A 77 6.25 -17.30 11.70
N PRO A 78 5.77 -18.16 12.61
CA PRO A 78 4.41 -18.70 12.56
C PRO A 78 3.32 -17.75 13.07
N ASP A 79 3.67 -16.68 13.77
CA ASP A 79 2.76 -15.81 14.52
C ASP A 79 2.58 -14.41 13.88
N ILE A 80 3.10 -14.19 12.68
CA ILE A 80 2.87 -12.95 11.92
C ILE A 80 1.60 -13.10 11.07
N TRP A 81 0.64 -12.17 11.25
CA TRP A 81 -0.64 -12.22 10.56
C TRP A 81 -1.03 -10.85 10.00
N PHE A 82 -1.64 -10.88 8.84
CA PHE A 82 -2.28 -9.75 8.22
C PHE A 82 -3.78 -9.99 8.09
N TYR A 83 -4.57 -9.13 8.71
CA TYR A 83 -6.03 -9.17 8.66
C TYR A 83 -6.55 -7.96 7.89
N TYR A 84 -7.54 -8.18 7.07
CA TYR A 84 -8.20 -7.14 6.29
C TYR A 84 -9.69 -7.32 6.28
N LEU A 85 -10.42 -6.25 6.59
CA LEU A 85 -11.85 -6.13 6.47
C LEU A 85 -12.15 -4.95 5.56
N SER A 86 -12.99 -5.13 4.57
CA SER A 86 -13.46 -4.05 3.71
C SER A 86 -14.95 -4.18 3.42
N GLY A 87 -15.57 -3.07 3.11
CA GLY A 87 -16.97 -3.05 2.74
C GLY A 87 -17.34 -1.77 2.01
N TYR A 88 -18.39 -1.84 1.23
CA TYR A 88 -18.93 -0.69 0.50
C TYR A 88 -20.44 -0.65 0.57
N LYS A 89 -20.98 0.53 0.33
CA LYS A 89 -22.40 0.76 0.12
C LYS A 89 -22.60 1.77 -1.00
N ARG A 90 -23.39 1.39 -1.99
CA ARG A 90 -23.82 2.30 -3.04
C ARG A 90 -24.87 3.28 -2.47
N ILE A 91 -24.63 4.56 -2.64
CA ILE A 91 -25.53 5.63 -2.18
C ILE A 91 -26.61 5.88 -3.24
N ASP A 92 -26.17 5.96 -4.49
CA ASP A 92 -27.02 6.17 -5.66
C ASP A 92 -26.39 5.50 -6.89
N LYS A 93 -26.96 5.75 -8.10
CA LYS A 93 -26.49 5.18 -9.36
C LYS A 93 -25.07 5.65 -9.77
N GLN A 94 -24.56 6.71 -9.16
CA GLN A 94 -23.29 7.33 -9.52
C GLN A 94 -22.25 7.28 -8.39
N SER A 95 -22.69 7.10 -7.14
CA SER A 95 -21.86 7.33 -5.97
C SER A 95 -21.85 6.11 -5.03
N THR A 96 -20.65 5.75 -4.56
CA THR A 96 -20.43 4.66 -3.61
C THR A 96 -19.48 5.12 -2.51
N ILE A 97 -19.77 4.76 -1.27
CA ILE A 97 -18.87 4.88 -0.12
C ILE A 97 -18.29 3.52 0.22
N ALA A 98 -17.10 3.52 0.79
CA ALA A 98 -16.47 2.31 1.28
C ALA A 98 -15.64 2.59 2.53
N GLY A 99 -15.39 1.55 3.30
CA GLY A 99 -14.47 1.56 4.43
C GLY A 99 -13.62 0.32 4.47
N SER A 100 -12.44 0.41 5.05
CA SER A 100 -11.62 -0.76 5.33
C SER A 100 -10.82 -0.61 6.61
N LEU A 101 -10.52 -1.74 7.22
CA LEU A 101 -9.60 -1.87 8.35
C LEU A 101 -8.57 -2.92 8.00
N ARG A 102 -7.30 -2.56 8.08
CA ARG A 102 -6.18 -3.51 8.01
C ARG A 102 -5.47 -3.54 9.34
N TYR A 103 -5.13 -4.74 9.77
CA TYR A 103 -4.41 -4.98 11.03
C TYR A 103 -3.27 -5.96 10.75
N PHE A 104 -2.06 -5.56 11.11
CA PHE A 104 -0.85 -6.34 10.93
C PHE A 104 -0.19 -6.55 12.28
N THR A 105 -0.06 -7.80 12.70
CA THR A 105 0.70 -8.19 13.89
C THR A 105 1.99 -8.88 13.48
N LEU A 106 3.09 -8.48 14.10
CA LEU A 106 4.41 -9.06 13.81
C LEU A 106 4.79 -10.18 14.79
N GLY A 107 3.80 -10.69 15.53
CA GLY A 107 4.04 -11.74 16.53
C GLY A 107 4.74 -11.24 17.77
N GLN A 108 5.21 -12.17 18.59
CA GLN A 108 5.87 -11.88 19.86
C GLN A 108 7.39 -11.78 19.67
N ILE A 109 7.97 -10.63 20.02
CA ILE A 109 9.41 -10.39 19.99
C ILE A 109 9.94 -10.40 21.43
N GLN A 110 10.92 -11.25 21.70
CA GLN A 110 11.65 -11.24 22.96
C GLN A 110 12.84 -10.28 22.86
N PHE A 111 12.83 -9.24 23.69
CA PHE A 111 13.98 -8.36 23.83
C PHE A 111 15.03 -9.00 24.73
N THR A 112 16.29 -8.71 24.45
CA THR A 112 17.43 -9.12 25.27
C THR A 112 18.24 -7.88 25.66
N ASP A 113 18.87 -7.97 26.86
CA ASP A 113 19.86 -6.98 27.29
C ASP A 113 21.19 -7.13 26.50
N GLN A 114 22.18 -6.29 26.79
CA GLN A 114 23.50 -6.34 26.16
C GLN A 114 24.28 -7.64 26.45
N LEU A 115 23.89 -8.40 27.47
CA LEU A 115 24.49 -9.67 27.85
C LEU A 115 23.72 -10.88 27.28
N GLY A 116 22.61 -10.62 26.51
CA GLY A 116 21.79 -11.67 25.93
C GLY A 116 20.71 -12.22 26.86
N ASN A 117 20.51 -11.66 28.08
CA ASN A 117 19.45 -12.10 28.96
C ASN A 117 18.08 -11.55 28.49
N PRO A 118 16.97 -12.31 28.75
CA PRO A 118 15.63 -11.81 28.43
C PRO A 118 15.31 -10.47 29.12
N ALA A 119 14.94 -9.47 28.37
CA ALA A 119 14.60 -8.11 28.82
C ALA A 119 13.12 -7.78 28.67
N GLY A 120 12.27 -8.78 28.39
CA GLY A 120 10.83 -8.64 28.21
C GLY A 120 10.34 -9.06 26.84
N ASN A 121 9.02 -9.19 26.72
CA ASN A 121 8.35 -9.52 25.46
C ASN A 121 7.54 -8.33 24.99
N TYR A 122 7.43 -8.16 23.68
CA TYR A 122 6.64 -7.12 23.04
C TYR A 122 5.93 -7.69 21.79
N GLU A 123 4.73 -7.20 21.53
CA GLU A 123 3.94 -7.57 20.37
C GLU A 123 3.76 -6.33 19.46
N PRO A 124 4.66 -6.14 18.48
CA PRO A 124 4.50 -5.05 17.53
C PRO A 124 3.23 -5.20 16.71
N LYS A 125 2.54 -4.09 16.49
CA LYS A 125 1.31 -4.06 15.73
C LYS A 125 1.13 -2.78 14.96
N GLU A 126 0.55 -2.91 13.79
CA GLU A 126 0.22 -1.78 12.93
C GLU A 126 -1.23 -1.92 12.46
N PHE A 127 -1.94 -0.82 12.34
CA PHE A 127 -3.25 -0.83 11.71
C PHE A 127 -3.49 0.46 10.92
N ALA A 128 -4.39 0.35 9.94
CA ALA A 128 -4.91 1.50 9.21
C ALA A 128 -6.43 1.38 9.03
N LEU A 129 -7.10 2.50 9.21
CA LEU A 129 -8.53 2.66 8.96
C LEU A 129 -8.73 3.58 7.76
N ASP A 130 -9.47 3.12 6.76
CA ASP A 130 -9.73 3.84 5.52
C ASP A 130 -11.21 4.16 5.37
N GLY A 131 -11.52 5.35 4.85
CA GLY A 131 -12.82 5.72 4.34
C GLY A 131 -12.69 6.25 2.92
N ALA A 132 -13.53 5.82 1.99
CA ALA A 132 -13.48 6.21 0.59
C ALA A 132 -14.83 6.67 0.05
N TYR A 133 -14.76 7.55 -0.94
CA TYR A 133 -15.88 7.97 -1.76
C TYR A 133 -15.50 7.90 -3.23
N ALA A 134 -16.35 7.28 -4.04
CA ALA A 134 -16.20 7.16 -5.48
C ALA A 134 -17.42 7.67 -6.19
N ARG A 135 -17.21 8.35 -7.35
CA ARG A 135 -18.31 8.89 -8.14
C ARG A 135 -18.05 8.76 -9.64
N LYS A 136 -19.07 8.31 -10.38
CA LYS A 136 -19.10 8.42 -11.84
C LYS A 136 -19.22 9.87 -12.26
N LEU A 137 -18.38 10.31 -13.17
CA LEU A 137 -18.47 11.60 -13.86
C LEU A 137 -19.18 11.45 -15.20
N SER A 138 -19.07 10.26 -15.81
CA SER A 138 -19.79 9.84 -17.00
C SER A 138 -20.02 8.33 -16.97
N ASP A 139 -20.65 7.76 -17.97
CA ASP A 139 -20.85 6.31 -18.08
C ASP A 139 -19.53 5.52 -18.11
N ASN A 140 -18.46 6.16 -18.57
CA ASN A 140 -17.17 5.55 -18.77
C ASN A 140 -16.10 5.98 -17.76
N LEU A 141 -16.28 7.13 -17.07
CA LEU A 141 -15.25 7.75 -16.23
C LEU A 141 -15.73 7.90 -14.79
N ALA A 142 -14.91 7.48 -13.84
CA ALA A 142 -15.12 7.70 -12.43
C ALA A 142 -13.85 8.22 -11.74
N LEU A 143 -14.05 9.00 -10.70
CA LEU A 143 -13.03 9.44 -9.75
C LEU A 143 -13.31 8.89 -8.37
N GLY A 144 -12.26 8.73 -7.57
CA GLY A 144 -12.34 8.27 -6.19
C GLY A 144 -11.30 8.95 -5.32
N ILE A 145 -11.67 9.17 -4.08
CA ILE A 145 -10.79 9.64 -3.02
C ILE A 145 -10.90 8.72 -1.82
N ALA A 146 -9.82 8.56 -1.09
CA ALA A 146 -9.84 7.89 0.21
C ALA A 146 -9.05 8.71 1.23
N LEU A 147 -9.46 8.60 2.48
CA LEU A 147 -8.73 9.12 3.64
C LEU A 147 -8.33 7.95 4.51
N ARG A 148 -7.15 8.02 5.09
CA ARG A 148 -6.53 6.95 5.86
C ARG A 148 -5.96 7.47 7.16
N PHE A 149 -6.30 6.82 8.26
CA PHE A 149 -5.62 6.94 9.54
C PHE A 149 -4.66 5.75 9.70
N ILE A 150 -3.41 6.02 10.12
CA ILE A 150 -2.35 5.02 10.24
C ILE A 150 -1.82 5.07 11.68
N PHE A 151 -1.72 3.89 12.31
CA PHE A 151 -1.09 3.69 13.60
C PHE A 151 -0.06 2.57 13.49
N SER A 152 1.16 2.84 13.92
CA SER A 152 2.29 1.90 13.86
C SER A 152 3.00 1.87 15.20
N ASP A 153 2.94 0.74 15.89
CA ASP A 153 3.53 0.53 17.21
C ASP A 153 4.50 -0.64 17.14
N LEU A 154 5.76 -0.33 16.88
CA LEU A 154 6.79 -1.33 16.61
C LEU A 154 7.61 -1.72 17.86
N ALA A 155 7.81 -0.79 18.80
CA ALA A 155 8.66 -1.02 19.97
C ALA A 155 8.42 0.02 21.09
N ARG A 156 7.17 0.44 21.31
CA ARG A 156 6.84 1.48 22.29
C ARG A 156 7.35 1.14 23.69
N GLY A 157 7.92 2.14 24.36
CA GLY A 157 8.48 2.01 25.70
C GLY A 157 9.88 1.39 25.73
N GLN A 158 10.44 1.01 24.58
CA GLN A 158 11.84 0.59 24.47
C GLN A 158 12.74 1.80 24.22
N THR A 159 14.00 1.69 24.62
CA THR A 159 15.00 2.72 24.38
C THR A 159 15.75 2.39 23.09
N GLY A 160 15.70 3.30 22.11
CA GLY A 160 16.45 3.17 20.88
C GLY A 160 17.96 3.33 21.09
N SER A 161 18.75 3.00 20.06
CA SER A 161 20.22 3.11 20.08
C SER A 161 20.74 4.55 20.36
N SER A 162 19.91 5.56 20.12
CA SER A 162 20.19 6.98 20.43
C SER A 162 19.85 7.39 21.86
N GLY A 163 19.41 6.45 22.72
CA GLY A 163 18.96 6.74 24.10
C GLY A 163 17.56 7.36 24.20
N SER A 164 16.86 7.54 23.07
CA SER A 164 15.51 8.10 23.06
C SER A 164 14.46 6.99 23.21
N GLU A 165 13.40 7.26 23.97
CA GLU A 165 12.24 6.35 24.07
C GLU A 165 11.51 6.25 22.74
N ILE A 166 11.20 5.02 22.34
CA ILE A 166 10.42 4.73 21.13
C ILE A 166 8.92 4.89 21.45
N LYS A 167 8.21 5.60 20.60
CA LYS A 167 6.77 5.88 20.69
C LYS A 167 6.04 5.26 19.50
N ALA A 168 4.74 5.07 19.65
CA ALA A 168 3.91 4.72 18.51
C ALA A 168 3.87 5.86 17.47
N GLY A 169 4.02 5.52 16.21
CA GLY A 169 3.90 6.45 15.09
C GLY A 169 2.45 6.60 14.65
N ILE A 170 2.04 7.83 14.35
CA ILE A 170 0.70 8.15 13.83
C ILE A 170 0.84 8.99 12.56
N ALA A 171 0.05 8.66 11.55
CA ALA A 171 -0.03 9.45 10.33
C ALA A 171 -1.45 9.50 9.76
N GLY A 172 -1.72 10.57 9.00
CA GLY A 172 -2.86 10.66 8.11
C GLY A 172 -2.40 10.62 6.66
N ALA A 173 -3.18 9.98 5.79
CA ALA A 173 -2.92 9.92 4.37
C ALA A 173 -4.21 10.02 3.56
N GLY A 174 -4.07 10.29 2.28
CA GLY A 174 -5.16 10.25 1.32
C GLY A 174 -4.75 9.57 0.03
N ASP A 175 -5.74 9.07 -0.70
CA ASP A 175 -5.57 8.49 -2.03
C ASP A 175 -6.43 9.28 -3.02
N VAL A 176 -5.93 9.41 -4.25
CA VAL A 176 -6.67 9.98 -5.39
C VAL A 176 -6.60 8.99 -6.53
N SER A 177 -7.76 8.68 -7.11
CA SER A 177 -7.86 7.62 -8.10
C SER A 177 -8.82 7.95 -9.24
N MET A 178 -8.58 7.29 -10.38
CA MET A 178 -9.38 7.42 -11.59
C MET A 178 -9.55 6.04 -12.24
N THR A 179 -10.74 5.80 -12.77
CA THR A 179 -11.04 4.63 -13.62
C THR A 179 -11.79 5.07 -14.85
N TYR A 180 -11.27 4.66 -16.00
CA TYR A 180 -11.97 4.77 -17.29
C TYR A 180 -12.24 3.36 -17.81
N ARG A 181 -13.50 3.07 -18.16
CA ARG A 181 -13.90 1.79 -18.79
C ARG A 181 -14.66 2.03 -20.07
N ASN A 182 -14.41 1.18 -21.04
CA ASN A 182 -15.15 1.19 -22.29
C ASN A 182 -15.07 -0.19 -22.95
N ASP A 183 -15.72 -0.35 -24.08
CA ASP A 183 -15.60 -1.55 -24.91
C ASP A 183 -15.12 -1.22 -26.32
N THR A 184 -14.54 -2.22 -26.97
CA THR A 184 -14.10 -2.14 -28.36
C THR A 184 -14.31 -3.47 -29.05
N LYS A 185 -14.23 -3.49 -30.38
CA LYS A 185 -14.30 -4.72 -31.16
C LYS A 185 -12.97 -4.99 -31.86
N ILE A 186 -12.40 -6.16 -31.62
CA ILE A 186 -11.18 -6.64 -32.28
C ILE A 186 -11.51 -7.95 -32.98
N SER A 187 -11.31 -8.01 -34.28
CA SER A 187 -11.62 -9.19 -35.11
C SER A 187 -13.07 -9.70 -34.94
N GLY A 188 -14.03 -8.75 -34.78
CA GLY A 188 -15.45 -9.07 -34.62
C GLY A 188 -15.88 -9.47 -33.18
N LYS A 189 -14.95 -9.71 -32.25
CA LYS A 189 -15.23 -10.01 -30.84
C LYS A 189 -15.24 -8.74 -30.01
N LYS A 190 -16.17 -8.66 -29.05
CA LYS A 190 -16.24 -7.56 -28.09
C LYS A 190 -15.17 -7.75 -26.99
N PHE A 191 -14.44 -6.69 -26.72
CA PHE A 191 -13.50 -6.59 -25.60
C PHE A 191 -13.93 -5.43 -24.71
N ASP A 192 -14.12 -5.71 -23.43
CA ASP A 192 -14.24 -4.68 -22.41
C ASP A 192 -12.85 -4.34 -21.92
N TYR A 193 -12.51 -3.07 -21.86
CA TYR A 193 -11.23 -2.62 -21.31
C TYR A 193 -11.41 -1.56 -20.24
N THR A 194 -10.54 -1.62 -19.28
CA THR A 194 -10.48 -0.67 -18.16
C THR A 194 -9.06 -0.12 -18.06
N ILE A 195 -8.95 1.18 -17.85
CA ILE A 195 -7.70 1.89 -17.53
C ILE A 195 -7.89 2.47 -16.14
N GLY A 196 -6.96 2.19 -15.24
CA GLY A 196 -6.98 2.66 -13.86
C GLY A 196 -5.71 3.41 -13.48
N GLY A 197 -5.87 4.39 -12.59
CA GLY A 197 -4.77 5.08 -11.95
C GLY A 197 -5.09 5.38 -10.50
N ASN A 198 -4.10 5.22 -9.63
CA ASN A 198 -4.22 5.53 -8.21
C ASN A 198 -2.89 6.07 -7.68
N ILE A 199 -2.92 7.20 -7.00
CA ILE A 199 -1.83 7.67 -6.15
C ILE A 199 -2.30 7.48 -4.72
N SER A 200 -1.66 6.56 -4.01
CA SER A 200 -2.04 6.17 -2.65
C SER A 200 -1.03 6.65 -1.62
N ASN A 201 -1.51 6.78 -0.36
CA ASN A 201 -0.70 7.15 0.79
C ASN A 201 -0.07 8.55 0.69
N ILE A 202 -0.73 9.52 0.05
CA ILE A 202 -0.29 10.93 0.07
C ILE A 202 -0.54 11.46 1.47
N GLY A 203 0.52 11.62 2.28
CA GLY A 203 0.34 11.96 3.68
C GLY A 203 1.59 12.47 4.38
N ASN A 204 1.46 12.65 5.68
CA ASN A 204 2.55 13.12 6.51
C ASN A 204 3.55 12.01 6.84
N LYS A 205 4.79 12.41 7.13
CA LYS A 205 5.84 11.51 7.61
C LYS A 205 5.52 11.00 9.02
N ILE A 206 5.97 9.78 9.34
CA ILE A 206 5.88 9.17 10.67
C ILE A 206 7.20 9.38 11.42
N THR A 207 7.11 9.57 12.73
CA THR A 207 8.25 9.48 13.63
C THR A 207 7.95 8.52 14.77
N TYR A 208 8.97 7.78 15.19
CA TYR A 208 8.91 6.85 16.33
C TYR A 208 9.73 7.33 17.52
N THR A 209 10.53 8.38 17.37
CA THR A 209 11.38 8.92 18.45
C THR A 209 11.14 10.41 18.65
N ASN A 210 11.83 11.26 17.92
CA ASN A 210 11.74 12.71 17.95
C ASN A 210 11.39 13.25 16.56
N GLU A 211 10.92 14.49 16.51
CA GLU A 211 10.46 15.12 15.26
C GLU A 211 11.56 15.32 14.20
N ALA A 212 12.83 15.27 14.58
CA ALA A 212 13.96 15.41 13.66
C ALA A 212 14.14 14.16 12.77
N ASN A 213 13.69 12.99 13.24
CA ASN A 213 13.81 11.72 12.52
C ASN A 213 12.43 11.25 12.05
N ARG A 214 11.97 11.78 10.92
CA ARG A 214 10.69 11.42 10.30
C ARG A 214 10.91 10.64 9.04
N ASP A 215 10.28 9.48 8.92
CA ASP A 215 10.30 8.64 7.72
C ASP A 215 9.04 8.86 6.87
N PHE A 216 9.21 8.81 5.56
CA PHE A 216 8.09 8.86 4.63
C PHE A 216 7.24 7.59 4.76
N ILE A 217 5.91 7.75 4.68
CA ILE A 217 5.00 6.63 4.40
C ILE A 217 5.12 6.25 2.92
N PRO A 218 4.72 5.03 2.52
CA PRO A 218 4.95 4.53 1.17
C PRO A 218 3.96 5.14 0.15
N VAL A 219 4.19 6.39 -0.23
CA VAL A 219 3.44 7.03 -1.33
C VAL A 219 3.68 6.23 -2.61
N ASN A 220 2.61 5.72 -3.22
CA ASN A 220 2.73 4.82 -4.37
C ASN A 220 1.83 5.24 -5.54
N LEU A 221 2.41 5.30 -6.73
CA LEU A 221 1.69 5.45 -7.99
C LEU A 221 1.43 4.07 -8.58
N ARG A 222 0.16 3.78 -8.89
CA ARG A 222 -0.25 2.61 -9.67
C ARG A 222 -0.96 3.07 -10.93
N LEU A 223 -0.54 2.54 -12.07
CA LEU A 223 -1.18 2.75 -13.37
C LEU A 223 -1.34 1.39 -14.03
N GLY A 224 -2.51 1.11 -14.58
CA GLY A 224 -2.71 -0.17 -15.23
C GLY A 224 -3.89 -0.23 -16.16
N THR A 225 -3.97 -1.34 -16.85
CA THR A 225 -5.07 -1.67 -17.76
C THR A 225 -5.47 -3.12 -17.60
N PHE A 226 -6.76 -3.37 -17.79
CA PHE A 226 -7.32 -4.72 -17.78
C PHE A 226 -8.25 -4.90 -18.98
N TRP A 227 -8.05 -5.96 -19.73
CA TRP A 227 -8.81 -6.32 -20.93
C TRP A 227 -9.48 -7.65 -20.70
N LYS A 228 -10.77 -7.76 -21.04
CA LYS A 228 -11.51 -9.01 -20.93
C LYS A 228 -12.43 -9.21 -22.14
N THR A 229 -12.63 -10.47 -22.47
CA THR A 229 -13.56 -10.87 -23.54
C THR A 229 -14.24 -12.18 -23.17
N GLN A 230 -15.50 -12.29 -23.56
CA GLN A 230 -16.24 -13.52 -23.46
C GLN A 230 -15.79 -14.45 -24.60
N LEU A 231 -15.38 -15.67 -24.25
CA LEU A 231 -15.04 -16.71 -25.22
C LEU A 231 -16.30 -17.47 -25.67
N ASP A 232 -17.15 -17.81 -24.71
CA ASP A 232 -18.45 -18.48 -24.87
C ASP A 232 -19.39 -18.06 -23.72
N ASP A 233 -20.57 -18.68 -23.62
CA ASP A 233 -21.60 -18.35 -22.63
C ASP A 233 -21.15 -18.59 -21.17
N TYR A 234 -20.07 -19.36 -20.94
CA TYR A 234 -19.60 -19.77 -19.61
C TYR A 234 -18.17 -19.33 -19.31
N ASN A 235 -17.39 -18.95 -20.32
CA ASN A 235 -15.96 -18.65 -20.19
C ASN A 235 -15.63 -17.23 -20.56
N GLU A 236 -14.98 -16.51 -19.63
CA GLU A 236 -14.39 -15.20 -19.83
C GLU A 236 -12.87 -15.31 -19.66
N VAL A 237 -12.11 -14.67 -20.51
CA VAL A 237 -10.66 -14.53 -20.37
C VAL A 237 -10.30 -13.08 -20.19
N GLY A 238 -9.40 -12.81 -19.26
CA GLY A 238 -8.90 -11.46 -19.00
C GLY A 238 -7.37 -11.43 -18.96
N PHE A 239 -6.83 -10.29 -19.36
CA PHE A 239 -5.41 -9.97 -19.27
C PHE A 239 -5.24 -8.55 -18.73
N GLY A 240 -4.28 -8.36 -17.84
CA GLY A 240 -4.01 -7.05 -17.26
C GLY A 240 -2.53 -6.82 -17.00
N VAL A 241 -2.18 -5.55 -16.91
CA VAL A 241 -0.83 -5.07 -16.55
C VAL A 241 -0.98 -3.88 -15.63
N ASP A 242 -0.30 -3.93 -14.48
CA ASP A 242 -0.16 -2.81 -13.54
C ASP A 242 1.31 -2.41 -13.42
N PHE A 243 1.56 -1.11 -13.47
CA PHE A 243 2.84 -0.48 -13.18
C PHE A 243 2.78 0.18 -11.81
N ASN A 244 3.69 -0.17 -10.94
CA ASN A 244 3.81 0.39 -9.61
C ASN A 244 5.11 1.16 -9.46
N LYS A 245 5.05 2.34 -8.88
CA LYS A 245 6.22 3.16 -8.57
C LYS A 245 6.07 3.83 -7.22
N LEU A 246 7.01 3.53 -6.33
CA LEU A 246 7.13 4.22 -5.05
C LEU A 246 7.60 5.66 -5.30
N LEU A 247 6.82 6.65 -4.83
CA LEU A 247 7.09 8.09 -5.00
C LEU A 247 7.79 8.68 -3.78
N VAL A 248 8.66 7.92 -3.15
CA VAL A 248 9.43 8.33 -1.98
C VAL A 248 10.84 8.69 -2.43
N PRO A 249 11.43 9.81 -1.96
CA PRO A 249 12.79 10.17 -2.27
C PRO A 249 13.77 9.07 -1.85
N THR A 250 14.77 8.82 -2.69
CA THR A 250 15.87 7.93 -2.36
C THR A 250 16.78 8.61 -1.35
N PRO A 251 17.10 7.99 -0.19
CA PRO A 251 18.03 8.57 0.77
C PRO A 251 19.38 8.84 0.13
N GLN A 252 19.95 10.03 0.35
CA GLN A 252 21.33 10.33 -0.03
C GLN A 252 22.23 10.08 1.18
N TYR A 253 23.27 9.28 1.00
CA TYR A 253 24.26 9.04 2.04
C TYR A 253 25.29 10.18 2.07
N LEU A 254 25.65 10.60 3.28
CA LEU A 254 26.74 11.53 3.52
C LEU A 254 27.98 10.71 3.81
N PHE A 255 29.08 11.07 3.14
CA PHE A 255 30.38 10.39 3.31
C PHE A 255 31.39 11.35 3.94
N ASP A 256 32.29 10.84 4.77
CA ASP A 256 33.47 11.56 5.23
C ASP A 256 34.56 11.61 4.14
N SER A 257 35.69 12.27 4.45
CA SER A 257 36.85 12.37 3.55
C SER A 257 37.54 11.02 3.28
N LEU A 258 37.22 9.99 4.05
CA LEU A 258 37.72 8.62 3.93
C LEU A 258 36.75 7.68 3.21
N GLY A 259 35.58 8.19 2.79
CA GLY A 259 34.55 7.41 2.11
C GLY A 259 33.64 6.60 3.05
N ASN A 260 33.67 6.82 4.37
CA ASN A 260 32.77 6.15 5.30
C ASN A 260 31.44 6.89 5.35
N ILE A 261 30.33 6.15 5.51
CA ILE A 261 28.98 6.72 5.66
C ILE A 261 28.89 7.39 7.04
N THR A 262 28.69 8.71 7.06
CA THR A 262 28.53 9.51 8.28
C THR A 262 27.05 9.84 8.60
N GLY A 263 26.17 9.63 7.63
CA GLY A 263 24.74 9.90 7.79
C GLY A 263 23.96 9.70 6.51
N ARG A 264 22.67 9.98 6.57
CA ARG A 264 21.80 10.05 5.38
C ARG A 264 20.91 11.29 5.45
N THR A 265 20.65 11.91 4.32
CA THR A 265 19.66 12.97 4.18
C THR A 265 18.40 12.40 3.52
N LEU A 266 17.24 12.72 4.07
CA LEU A 266 15.95 12.57 3.42
C LEU A 266 15.52 13.98 3.02
N ASN A 267 15.77 14.37 1.79
CA ASN A 267 15.31 15.66 1.27
C ASN A 267 13.81 15.64 0.95
#